data_5c486cd78b1888c107dfbc0a832f2510
#
_entry.id   5c486cd78b1888c107dfbc0a832f2510
#
_cell.length_a   1.000
_cell.length_b   1.000
_cell.length_c   1.000
_cell.angle_alpha   90.00
_cell.angle_beta   90.00
_cell.angle_gamma   90.00
#
_symmetry.space_group_name_H-M   'P 1'
#
loop_
_entity.id
_entity.type
_entity.pdbx_description
1 polymer ?
#
loop_
_entity_poly.entity_id
_entity_poly.type
_entity_poly.pdbx_seq_one_letter_code
_entity_poly.pdbx_strand_id
1 'polypeptide(L)'
;MDGVTRRQWMAALAVSPLAGAAAAYTTSSPRAEGSAGCGSPVRLPARERLRLGRLHNVPLTTHEGRRVRFYDDLVKDRKVAINFMYATCTGVCVPTTRHLVEAQKLLGGRVGRDIFFYSITLKPEADTPAVLAEYAARHGIGPGWQFLTGEPADIEKLRRGLGFASADPTEDADTSNHLGIVRLVVEPAARWGHTVALAPPAHIVRSMHFEFDSPTLRAVRTYVEG
;
A
#
# COMPACT_ATOMS: atom_id res chain seq x y z
N MET A 1 10.61 -35.91 39.18
CA MET A 1 10.15 -37.25 38.95
C MET A 1 9.35 -37.18 37.64
N ASP A 2 9.72 -37.62 36.43
CA ASP A 2 10.91 -38.33 35.97
C ASP A 2 11.20 -37.88 34.52
N GLY A 3 12.49 -37.73 34.22
CA GLY A 3 12.96 -37.32 32.92
C GLY A 3 12.84 -38.43 31.87
N VAL A 4 12.37 -38.06 30.70
CA VAL A 4 12.46 -38.91 29.49
C VAL A 4 13.57 -38.34 28.60
N THR A 5 14.66 -39.11 28.52
CA THR A 5 15.90 -38.76 27.83
C THR A 5 15.80 -38.99 26.32
N ARG A 6 16.43 -38.11 25.56
CA ARG A 6 16.55 -38.01 24.09
C ARG A 6 17.26 -39.18 23.36
N ARG A 7 17.21 -40.41 23.85
CA ARG A 7 18.09 -41.50 23.34
C ARG A 7 17.39 -42.73 22.78
N GLN A 8 16.11 -42.71 22.41
CA GLN A 8 15.41 -43.94 21.97
C GLN A 8 14.75 -43.87 20.61
N TRP A 9 15.26 -43.11 19.66
CA TRP A 9 14.78 -43.15 18.26
C TRP A 9 15.92 -43.46 17.29
N MET A 10 16.59 -44.60 17.48
CA MET A 10 17.43 -45.18 16.44
C MET A 10 17.39 -46.69 16.56
N ALA A 11 16.50 -47.35 15.84
CA ALA A 11 16.61 -48.74 15.35
C ALA A 11 15.34 -49.12 14.58
N ALA A 12 15.46 -49.29 13.29
CA ALA A 12 15.00 -50.41 12.47
C ALA A 12 14.78 -49.98 11.01
N LEU A 13 15.85 -49.99 10.25
CA LEU A 13 15.78 -50.15 8.79
C LEU A 13 16.04 -51.62 8.50
N ALA A 14 15.00 -52.35 8.24
CA ALA A 14 15.10 -53.69 7.64
C ALA A 14 15.03 -53.56 6.14
N VAL A 15 16.11 -53.88 5.45
CA VAL A 15 16.22 -53.94 3.99
C VAL A 15 15.81 -55.37 3.60
N SER A 16 14.77 -55.51 2.80
CA SER A 16 14.43 -56.76 2.10
C SER A 16 14.65 -56.57 0.60
N PRO A 17 15.41 -57.42 -0.07
CA PRO A 17 15.51 -57.42 -1.53
C PRO A 17 14.42 -58.31 -2.12
N LEU A 18 13.51 -57.76 -2.89
CA LEU A 18 12.64 -58.52 -3.79
C LEU A 18 13.08 -58.27 -5.23
N ALA A 19 13.70 -59.28 -5.77
CA ALA A 19 13.93 -59.42 -7.22
C ALA A 19 12.58 -59.74 -7.91
N GLY A 20 12.19 -58.98 -8.93
CA GLY A 20 10.98 -59.17 -9.69
C GLY A 20 10.98 -58.53 -11.04
N ALA A 21 11.31 -59.35 -12.04
CA ALA A 21 10.96 -59.30 -13.47
C ALA A 21 10.58 -57.97 -14.11
N ALA A 22 11.45 -57.46 -14.98
CA ALA A 22 11.14 -56.43 -15.96
C ALA A 22 10.24 -56.97 -17.07
N ALA A 23 8.99 -56.59 -17.08
CA ALA A 23 8.11 -56.73 -18.24
C ALA A 23 8.12 -55.37 -18.97
N ALA A 24 8.72 -55.36 -20.18
CA ALA A 24 8.71 -54.22 -21.06
C ALA A 24 7.31 -54.00 -21.64
N TYR A 25 6.56 -53.06 -21.08
CA TYR A 25 5.35 -52.52 -21.72
C TYR A 25 5.74 -51.36 -22.61
N THR A 26 5.89 -51.61 -23.93
CA THR A 26 5.91 -50.58 -24.94
C THR A 26 4.50 -49.99 -25.10
N THR A 27 4.15 -49.03 -24.34
CA THR A 27 2.96 -48.22 -24.61
C THR A 27 3.38 -47.07 -25.55
N SER A 28 3.05 -47.23 -26.81
CA SER A 28 3.02 -46.12 -27.76
C SER A 28 1.91 -45.17 -27.37
N SER A 29 2.28 -44.12 -26.67
CA SER A 29 1.37 -42.98 -26.42
C SER A 29 1.13 -42.23 -27.73
N PRO A 30 -0.10 -41.98 -28.15
CA PRO A 30 -0.34 -41.10 -29.29
C PRO A 30 0.15 -39.68 -28.92
N ARG A 31 1.08 -39.21 -29.78
CA ARG A 31 1.58 -37.83 -29.72
C ARG A 31 0.39 -36.92 -30.01
N ALA A 32 -0.19 -36.31 -28.99
CA ALA A 32 -1.17 -35.25 -29.13
C ALA A 32 -0.46 -34.02 -29.74
N GLU A 33 -0.49 -33.90 -31.05
CA GLU A 33 -0.21 -32.65 -31.74
C GLU A 33 -1.38 -31.71 -31.49
N GLY A 34 -1.19 -30.83 -30.51
CA GLY A 34 -2.16 -29.82 -30.08
C GLY A 34 -1.49 -28.82 -29.15
N SER A 35 -0.36 -28.28 -29.62
CA SER A 35 0.19 -27.09 -28.99
C SER A 35 -0.72 -25.88 -29.28
N ALA A 36 -1.84 -25.82 -28.58
CA ALA A 36 -2.51 -24.54 -28.39
C ALA A 36 -1.51 -23.65 -27.65
N GLY A 37 -0.90 -22.72 -28.37
CA GLY A 37 0.03 -21.75 -27.81
C GLY A 37 -0.65 -21.04 -26.64
N CYS A 38 -0.26 -21.41 -25.44
CA CYS A 38 -0.55 -20.64 -24.24
C CYS A 38 0.21 -19.33 -24.40
N GLY A 39 -0.45 -18.36 -25.03
CA GLY A 39 0.09 -17.01 -25.10
C GLY A 39 0.42 -16.56 -23.69
N SER A 40 1.68 -16.31 -23.40
CA SER A 40 2.08 -15.77 -22.10
C SER A 40 1.19 -14.58 -21.78
N PRO A 41 0.56 -14.52 -20.62
CA PRO A 41 -0.29 -13.40 -20.27
C PRO A 41 0.51 -12.11 -20.40
N VAL A 42 0.03 -11.18 -21.21
CA VAL A 42 0.68 -9.87 -21.40
C VAL A 42 0.78 -9.22 -20.03
N ARG A 43 1.99 -9.16 -19.48
CA ARG A 43 2.23 -8.51 -18.18
C ARG A 43 2.21 -7.00 -18.42
N LEU A 44 1.20 -6.35 -17.88
CA LEU A 44 1.13 -4.88 -17.86
C LEU A 44 2.40 -4.30 -17.21
N PRO A 45 2.89 -3.15 -17.69
CA PRO A 45 3.97 -2.41 -17.03
C PRO A 45 3.69 -2.18 -15.53
N ALA A 46 4.73 -2.12 -14.71
CA ALA A 46 4.59 -1.99 -13.26
C ALA A 46 3.74 -0.77 -12.84
N ARG A 47 3.92 0.35 -13.53
CA ARG A 47 3.15 1.58 -13.33
C ARG A 47 1.66 1.37 -13.59
N GLU A 48 1.32 0.68 -14.66
CA GLU A 48 -0.07 0.39 -15.02
C GLU A 48 -0.72 -0.62 -14.06
N ARG A 49 0.03 -1.62 -13.60
CA ARG A 49 -0.45 -2.53 -12.55
C ARG A 49 -0.74 -1.80 -11.25
N LEU A 50 0.13 -0.85 -10.85
CA LEU A 50 -0.08 -0.02 -9.66
C LEU A 50 -1.34 0.85 -9.82
N ARG A 51 -1.49 1.50 -10.99
CA ARG A 51 -2.64 2.34 -11.30
C ARG A 51 -3.95 1.55 -11.22
N LEU A 52 -4.05 0.45 -11.96
CA LEU A 52 -5.27 -0.33 -12.06
C LEU A 52 -5.62 -1.08 -10.76
N GLY A 53 -4.61 -1.58 -10.06
CA GLY A 53 -4.82 -2.40 -8.88
C GLY A 53 -4.97 -1.62 -7.57
N ARG A 54 -4.43 -0.38 -7.49
CA ARG A 54 -4.35 0.34 -6.22
C ARG A 54 -4.76 1.81 -6.27
N LEU A 55 -4.41 2.51 -7.36
CA LEU A 55 -4.60 3.96 -7.48
C LEU A 55 -5.84 4.27 -8.30
N HIS A 56 -6.99 3.84 -7.79
CA HIS A 56 -8.28 4.01 -8.48
C HIS A 56 -8.57 5.48 -8.77
N ASN A 57 -8.91 5.79 -10.03
CA ASN A 57 -9.16 7.17 -10.47
C ASN A 57 -10.59 7.63 -10.18
N VAL A 58 -10.94 7.70 -8.90
CA VAL A 58 -12.28 8.11 -8.44
C VAL A 58 -12.40 9.64 -8.35
N PRO A 59 -13.61 10.20 -8.47
CA PRO A 59 -13.85 11.61 -8.22
C PRO A 59 -13.80 11.91 -6.72
N LEU A 60 -13.16 13.03 -6.36
CA LEU A 60 -13.08 13.55 -5.00
C LEU A 60 -13.31 15.06 -4.99
N THR A 61 -13.53 15.62 -3.82
CA THR A 61 -13.59 17.06 -3.58
C THR A 61 -12.55 17.44 -2.52
N THR A 62 -11.74 18.45 -2.81
CA THR A 62 -10.76 18.98 -1.84
C THR A 62 -11.46 19.82 -0.78
N HIS A 63 -10.79 20.06 0.35
CA HIS A 63 -11.26 20.99 1.38
C HIS A 63 -11.44 22.44 0.90
N GLU A 64 -10.84 22.79 -0.25
CA GLU A 64 -11.03 24.08 -0.94
C GLU A 64 -12.26 24.06 -1.86
N GLY A 65 -13.03 22.95 -1.92
CA GLY A 65 -14.22 22.80 -2.77
C GLY A 65 -13.93 22.44 -4.21
N ARG A 66 -12.68 22.18 -4.59
CA ARG A 66 -12.29 21.83 -5.96
C ARG A 66 -12.58 20.35 -6.23
N ARG A 67 -13.26 20.04 -7.33
CA ARG A 67 -13.44 18.67 -7.83
C ARG A 67 -12.16 18.18 -8.51
N VAL A 68 -11.73 16.96 -8.20
CA VAL A 68 -10.49 16.35 -8.71
C VAL A 68 -10.69 14.85 -8.96
N ARG A 69 -9.86 14.30 -9.86
CA ARG A 69 -9.73 12.86 -10.06
C ARG A 69 -8.50 12.37 -9.29
N PHE A 70 -8.68 11.38 -8.43
CA PHE A 70 -7.61 10.96 -7.53
C PHE A 70 -6.32 10.61 -8.25
N TYR A 71 -6.36 9.76 -9.27
CA TYR A 71 -5.14 9.39 -9.99
C TYR A 71 -4.66 10.53 -10.89
N ASP A 72 -5.52 11.04 -11.78
CA ASP A 72 -5.10 11.96 -12.83
C ASP A 72 -4.60 13.31 -12.29
N ASP A 73 -5.29 13.85 -11.27
CA ASP A 73 -4.99 15.21 -10.78
C ASP A 73 -4.05 15.22 -9.58
N LEU A 74 -4.04 14.14 -8.76
CA LEU A 74 -3.35 14.15 -7.48
C LEU A 74 -2.13 13.23 -7.43
N VAL A 75 -2.12 12.10 -8.13
CA VAL A 75 -1.10 11.06 -7.95
C VAL A 75 -0.19 10.89 -9.16
N LYS A 76 -0.71 11.02 -10.37
CA LYS A 76 0.03 10.83 -11.62
C LYS A 76 1.26 11.73 -11.67
N ASP A 77 2.41 11.13 -11.98
CA ASP A 77 3.71 11.79 -12.09
C ASP A 77 4.22 12.46 -10.79
N ARG A 78 3.70 12.04 -9.61
CA ARG A 78 4.02 12.66 -8.32
C ARG A 78 4.58 11.67 -7.30
N LYS A 79 5.21 12.25 -6.27
CA LYS A 79 5.54 11.61 -4.99
C LYS A 79 4.49 12.05 -3.99
N VAL A 80 3.76 11.09 -3.44
CA VAL A 80 2.64 11.41 -2.55
C VAL A 80 2.70 10.65 -1.23
N ALA A 81 2.31 11.33 -0.16
CA ALA A 81 2.09 10.76 1.16
C ALA A 81 0.59 10.80 1.47
N ILE A 82 -0.01 9.64 1.74
CA ILE A 82 -1.46 9.50 1.88
C ILE A 82 -1.79 8.86 3.23
N ASN A 83 -2.71 9.45 3.97
CA ASN A 83 -3.31 8.84 5.15
C ASN A 83 -4.83 8.96 5.12
N PHE A 84 -5.51 8.14 5.93
CA PHE A 84 -6.93 8.27 6.19
C PHE A 84 -7.17 8.88 7.57
N MET A 85 -8.25 9.64 7.70
CA MET A 85 -8.61 10.33 8.93
C MET A 85 -10.11 10.67 8.94
N TYR A 86 -10.61 11.26 10.01
CA TYR A 86 -11.88 12.00 10.02
C TYR A 86 -11.81 13.13 11.05
N ALA A 87 -12.52 14.23 10.79
CA ALA A 87 -12.35 15.49 11.53
C ALA A 87 -12.75 15.41 13.02
N THR A 88 -13.71 14.54 13.35
CA THR A 88 -14.20 14.34 14.73
C THR A 88 -13.44 13.24 15.49
N CYS A 89 -12.34 12.73 14.95
CA CYS A 89 -11.53 11.71 15.62
C CYS A 89 -10.85 12.26 16.89
N THR A 90 -11.10 11.62 18.01
CA THR A 90 -10.45 11.94 19.29
C THR A 90 -9.24 11.05 19.60
N GLY A 91 -8.98 10.05 18.75
CA GLY A 91 -7.91 9.07 18.92
C GLY A 91 -6.66 9.40 18.11
N VAL A 92 -6.29 8.48 17.22
CA VAL A 92 -5.01 8.50 16.45
C VAL A 92 -4.88 9.64 15.45
N CYS A 93 -6.00 10.22 14.95
CA CYS A 93 -5.95 11.24 13.88
C CYS A 93 -5.25 12.54 14.32
N VAL A 94 -5.57 13.05 15.53
CA VAL A 94 -4.98 14.30 16.03
C VAL A 94 -3.45 14.19 16.20
N PRO A 95 -2.90 13.19 16.92
CA PRO A 95 -1.45 13.05 16.99
C PRO A 95 -0.81 12.76 15.64
N THR A 96 -1.44 11.99 14.74
CA THR A 96 -0.97 11.77 13.37
C THR A 96 -0.86 13.10 12.62
N THR A 97 -1.92 13.91 12.62
CA THR A 97 -1.92 15.22 11.95
C THR A 97 -0.82 16.11 12.50
N ARG A 98 -0.64 16.17 13.82
CA ARG A 98 0.45 16.95 14.43
C ARG A 98 1.83 16.48 13.99
N HIS A 99 2.09 15.16 13.95
CA HIS A 99 3.38 14.64 13.48
C HIS A 99 3.61 14.93 11.99
N LEU A 100 2.57 14.86 11.17
CA LEU A 100 2.67 15.20 9.76
C LEU A 100 2.87 16.70 9.53
N VAL A 101 2.29 17.59 10.35
CA VAL A 101 2.57 19.03 10.31
C VAL A 101 4.06 19.30 10.60
N GLU A 102 4.62 18.68 11.63
CA GLU A 102 6.05 18.80 11.92
C GLU A 102 6.91 18.19 10.81
N ALA A 103 6.51 17.04 10.24
CA ALA A 103 7.19 16.47 9.08
C ALA A 103 7.12 17.41 7.85
N GLN A 104 5.99 18.07 7.61
CA GLN A 104 5.84 19.08 6.56
C GLN A 104 6.83 20.24 6.74
N LYS A 105 6.96 20.74 7.99
CA LYS A 105 7.94 21.80 8.32
C LYS A 105 9.38 21.36 8.06
N LEU A 106 9.74 20.13 8.46
CA LEU A 106 11.08 19.57 8.24
C LEU A 106 11.38 19.33 6.76
N LEU A 107 10.41 19.01 5.94
CA LEU A 107 10.54 18.87 4.49
C LEU A 107 10.62 20.23 3.78
N GLY A 108 10.16 21.30 4.43
CA GLY A 108 10.22 22.66 3.94
C GLY A 108 9.55 22.83 2.57
N GLY A 109 10.15 23.62 1.70
CA GLY A 109 9.63 23.92 0.36
C GLY A 109 9.53 22.74 -0.62
N ARG A 110 9.76 21.51 -0.17
CA ARG A 110 9.50 20.29 -0.97
C ARG A 110 8.03 19.96 -1.04
N VAL A 111 7.29 20.18 0.06
CA VAL A 111 5.85 19.93 0.08
C VAL A 111 5.11 21.00 -0.72
N GLY A 112 4.33 20.55 -1.70
CA GLY A 112 3.68 21.43 -2.70
C GLY A 112 4.48 21.64 -3.98
N ARG A 113 5.74 21.20 -4.03
CA ARG A 113 6.59 21.27 -5.22
C ARG A 113 6.87 19.88 -5.82
N ASP A 114 7.48 18.99 -5.06
CA ASP A 114 7.84 17.63 -5.49
C ASP A 114 7.28 16.52 -4.60
N ILE A 115 6.74 16.86 -3.44
CA ILE A 115 6.03 15.97 -2.52
C ILE A 115 4.67 16.56 -2.22
N PHE A 116 3.61 15.73 -2.23
CA PHE A 116 2.25 16.17 -1.92
C PHE A 116 1.66 15.29 -0.83
N PHE A 117 0.92 15.90 0.09
CA PHE A 117 0.24 15.21 1.18
C PHE A 117 -1.26 15.18 0.92
N TYR A 118 -1.87 14.03 1.14
CA TYR A 118 -3.32 13.84 1.01
C TYR A 118 -3.87 13.10 2.22
N SER A 119 -4.82 13.74 2.90
CA SER A 119 -5.60 13.13 3.97
C SER A 119 -7.02 12.88 3.47
N ILE A 120 -7.42 11.62 3.39
CA ILE A 120 -8.72 11.22 2.85
C ILE A 120 -9.64 10.90 4.02
N THR A 121 -10.85 11.45 4.02
CA THR A 121 -11.81 11.17 5.10
C THR A 121 -12.33 9.73 5.05
N LEU A 122 -12.60 9.18 6.24
CA LEU A 122 -13.35 7.92 6.42
C LEU A 122 -14.83 8.16 6.72
N LYS A 123 -15.23 9.43 6.91
CA LYS A 123 -16.61 9.80 7.23
C LYS A 123 -17.11 10.91 6.28
N PRO A 124 -17.20 10.62 4.98
CA PRO A 124 -17.54 11.64 3.99
C PRO A 124 -18.90 12.28 4.21
N GLU A 125 -19.83 11.59 4.89
CA GLU A 125 -21.15 12.12 5.23
C GLU A 125 -21.08 13.28 6.25
N ALA A 126 -20.08 13.24 7.15
CA ALA A 126 -19.86 14.26 8.17
C ALA A 126 -18.79 15.28 7.76
N ASP A 127 -17.76 14.81 7.08
CA ASP A 127 -16.58 15.60 6.70
C ASP A 127 -16.78 16.28 5.34
N THR A 128 -17.66 17.28 5.33
CA THR A 128 -17.84 18.15 4.16
C THR A 128 -16.56 18.94 3.85
N PRO A 129 -16.41 19.52 2.65
CA PRO A 129 -15.26 20.38 2.34
C PRO A 129 -15.06 21.51 3.38
N ALA A 130 -16.15 22.13 3.86
CA ALA A 130 -16.08 23.18 4.85
C ALA A 130 -15.54 22.68 6.21
N VAL A 131 -15.99 21.51 6.68
CA VAL A 131 -15.50 20.87 7.91
C VAL A 131 -14.02 20.53 7.79
N LEU A 132 -13.60 20.00 6.63
CA LEU A 132 -12.19 19.68 6.38
C LEU A 132 -11.33 20.96 6.24
N ALA A 133 -11.85 22.04 5.70
CA ALA A 133 -11.17 23.35 5.65
C ALA A 133 -10.94 23.92 7.05
N GLU A 134 -11.97 23.84 7.91
CA GLU A 134 -11.84 24.25 9.32
C GLU A 134 -10.80 23.39 10.05
N TYR A 135 -10.82 22.07 9.84
CA TYR A 135 -9.83 21.16 10.41
C TYR A 135 -8.42 21.54 9.94
N ALA A 136 -8.22 21.77 8.65
CA ALA A 136 -6.94 22.18 8.08
C ALA A 136 -6.42 23.50 8.70
N ALA A 137 -7.29 24.50 8.80
CA ALA A 137 -6.95 25.79 9.41
C ALA A 137 -6.57 25.66 10.90
N ARG A 138 -7.35 24.89 11.66
CA ARG A 138 -7.10 24.64 13.09
C ARG A 138 -5.75 23.98 13.35
N HIS A 139 -5.31 23.10 12.45
CA HIS A 139 -4.04 22.38 12.58
C HIS A 139 -2.87 23.08 11.89
N GLY A 140 -3.06 24.25 11.27
CA GLY A 140 -2.00 25.02 10.61
C GLY A 140 -1.38 24.29 9.42
N ILE A 141 -2.23 23.66 8.61
CA ILE A 141 -1.80 22.90 7.43
C ILE A 141 -1.22 23.83 6.38
N GLY A 142 0.01 23.54 5.93
CA GLY A 142 0.70 24.33 4.92
C GLY A 142 0.36 23.93 3.48
N PRO A 143 0.85 24.70 2.50
CA PRO A 143 0.67 24.41 1.08
C PRO A 143 1.12 23.00 0.69
N GLY A 144 0.48 22.42 -0.33
CA GLY A 144 0.83 21.08 -0.82
C GLY A 144 0.25 19.92 -0.03
N TRP A 145 -0.55 20.20 1.00
CA TRP A 145 -1.32 19.22 1.74
C TRP A 145 -2.82 19.49 1.55
N GLN A 146 -3.56 18.50 1.05
CA GLN A 146 -4.99 18.61 0.81
C GLN A 146 -5.76 17.54 1.60
N PHE A 147 -6.92 17.95 2.14
CA PHE A 147 -7.91 17.05 2.70
C PHE A 147 -8.97 16.78 1.64
N LEU A 148 -9.39 15.52 1.56
CA LEU A 148 -10.22 15.02 0.47
C LEU A 148 -11.45 14.30 1.03
N THR A 149 -12.59 14.58 0.42
CA THR A 149 -13.87 13.91 0.65
C THR A 149 -14.49 13.50 -0.69
N GLY A 150 -15.52 12.68 -0.67
CA GLY A 150 -16.17 12.18 -1.88
C GLY A 150 -17.34 11.25 -1.56
N GLU A 151 -17.81 10.52 -2.55
CA GLU A 151 -18.85 9.52 -2.35
C GLU A 151 -18.32 8.36 -1.47
N PRO A 152 -19.12 7.83 -0.52
CA PRO A 152 -18.68 6.77 0.39
C PRO A 152 -18.10 5.55 -0.34
N ALA A 153 -18.71 5.12 -1.43
CA ALA A 153 -18.25 3.99 -2.22
C ALA A 153 -16.87 4.23 -2.87
N ASP A 154 -16.58 5.47 -3.29
CA ASP A 154 -15.30 5.87 -3.86
C ASP A 154 -14.20 5.95 -2.80
N ILE A 155 -14.53 6.48 -1.62
CA ILE A 155 -13.63 6.49 -0.46
C ILE A 155 -13.27 5.07 -0.04
N GLU A 156 -14.26 4.17 0.06
CA GLU A 156 -14.03 2.76 0.41
C GLU A 156 -13.15 2.05 -0.64
N LYS A 157 -13.38 2.31 -1.91
CA LYS A 157 -12.56 1.78 -3.00
C LYS A 157 -11.10 2.22 -2.88
N LEU A 158 -10.84 3.49 -2.54
CA LEU A 158 -9.51 3.99 -2.27
C LEU A 158 -8.91 3.37 -1.02
N ARG A 159 -9.67 3.27 0.07
CA ARG A 159 -9.21 2.69 1.32
C ARG A 159 -8.68 1.27 1.11
N ARG A 160 -9.45 0.43 0.42
CA ARG A 160 -9.04 -0.94 0.06
C ARG A 160 -7.85 -0.96 -0.91
N GLY A 161 -7.91 -0.19 -1.98
CA GLY A 161 -6.84 -0.13 -2.97
C GLY A 161 -5.51 0.34 -2.36
N LEU A 162 -5.55 1.33 -1.49
CA LEU A 162 -4.39 1.88 -0.80
C LEU A 162 -3.90 1.01 0.38
N GLY A 163 -4.58 -0.11 0.67
CA GLY A 163 -4.16 -1.07 1.69
C GLY A 163 -4.38 -0.59 3.11
N PHE A 164 -5.48 0.12 3.35
CA PHE A 164 -5.94 0.54 4.67
C PHE A 164 -7.14 -0.31 5.17
N ALA A 165 -7.46 -1.39 4.48
CA ALA A 165 -8.46 -2.34 4.92
C ALA A 165 -7.80 -3.49 5.69
N SER A 166 -8.45 -3.95 6.77
CA SER A 166 -8.07 -5.20 7.43
C SER A 166 -8.60 -6.40 6.64
N ALA A 167 -7.92 -7.54 6.78
CA ALA A 167 -8.40 -8.81 6.29
C ALA A 167 -9.53 -9.38 7.19
N ASP A 168 -9.58 -8.97 8.46
CA ASP A 168 -10.63 -9.31 9.39
C ASP A 168 -11.81 -8.33 9.23
N PRO A 169 -13.02 -8.80 8.85
CA PRO A 169 -14.16 -7.93 8.65
C PRO A 169 -14.60 -7.18 9.92
N THR A 170 -14.36 -7.74 11.09
CA THR A 170 -14.73 -7.12 12.38
C THR A 170 -13.81 -5.94 12.68
N GLU A 171 -12.50 -6.14 12.48
CA GLU A 171 -11.51 -5.07 12.60
C GLU A 171 -11.70 -4.01 11.52
N ASP A 172 -12.06 -4.42 10.30
CA ASP A 172 -12.25 -3.53 9.16
C ASP A 172 -13.46 -2.59 9.33
N ALA A 173 -14.49 -3.07 10.02
CA ALA A 173 -15.70 -2.30 10.35
C ALA A 173 -15.45 -1.22 11.42
N ASP A 174 -14.44 -1.41 12.28
CA ASP A 174 -14.08 -0.44 13.31
C ASP A 174 -13.19 0.68 12.74
N THR A 175 -13.84 1.75 12.29
CA THR A 175 -13.14 2.94 11.78
C THR A 175 -12.32 3.68 12.84
N SER A 176 -12.42 3.35 14.14
CA SER A 176 -11.57 3.91 15.19
C SER A 176 -10.19 3.26 15.24
N ASN A 177 -10.08 2.04 14.74
CA ASN A 177 -8.87 1.23 14.71
C ASN A 177 -8.11 1.37 13.38
N HIS A 178 -7.87 2.62 12.94
CA HIS A 178 -7.14 2.86 11.68
C HIS A 178 -5.73 2.35 11.80
N LEU A 179 -5.27 1.71 10.72
CA LEU A 179 -3.84 1.51 10.52
C LEU A 179 -3.15 2.87 10.61
N GLY A 180 -2.46 3.11 11.71
CA GLY A 180 -1.70 4.33 11.97
C GLY A 180 -0.49 4.45 11.03
N ILE A 181 -0.73 4.37 9.72
CA ILE A 181 0.30 4.44 8.69
C ILE A 181 0.05 5.61 7.75
N VAL A 182 1.14 6.06 7.13
CA VAL A 182 1.13 6.96 5.98
C VAL A 182 1.66 6.17 4.79
N ARG A 183 0.85 6.07 3.74
CA ARG A 183 1.24 5.42 2.50
C ARG A 183 2.13 6.35 1.69
N LEU A 184 3.27 5.85 1.24
CA LEU A 184 4.24 6.58 0.43
C LEU A 184 4.22 6.00 -0.98
N VAL A 185 3.95 6.84 -1.98
CA VAL A 185 3.87 6.42 -3.38
C VAL A 185 4.79 7.29 -4.23
N VAL A 186 5.65 6.66 -5.03
CA VAL A 186 6.41 7.30 -6.11
C VAL A 186 5.81 6.77 -7.41
N GLU A 187 4.79 7.45 -7.91
CA GLU A 187 3.99 6.93 -9.01
C GLU A 187 4.82 6.71 -10.29
N PRO A 188 5.71 7.63 -10.74
CA PRO A 188 6.51 7.44 -11.94
C PRO A 188 7.45 6.23 -11.88
N ALA A 189 7.86 5.84 -10.67
CA ALA A 189 8.73 4.71 -10.43
C ALA A 189 7.97 3.42 -10.08
N ALA A 190 6.65 3.45 -10.05
CA ALA A 190 5.78 2.38 -9.57
C ALA A 190 6.19 1.86 -8.18
N ARG A 191 6.69 2.75 -7.30
CA ARG A 191 7.12 2.40 -5.94
C ARG A 191 6.02 2.67 -4.94
N TRP A 192 5.99 1.82 -3.93
CA TRP A 192 4.96 1.78 -2.93
C TRP A 192 5.55 1.37 -1.57
N GLY A 193 5.45 2.26 -0.61
CA GLY A 193 5.92 2.03 0.75
C GLY A 193 4.96 2.58 1.80
N HIS A 194 5.38 2.57 3.05
CA HIS A 194 4.64 3.19 4.14
C HIS A 194 5.58 3.58 5.28
N THR A 195 5.10 4.47 6.13
CA THR A 195 5.72 4.77 7.42
C THR A 195 4.66 4.78 8.52
N VAL A 196 5.07 4.57 9.76
CA VAL A 196 4.18 4.64 10.93
C VAL A 196 3.82 6.10 11.19
N ALA A 197 2.53 6.42 11.22
CA ALA A 197 2.03 7.78 11.36
C ALA A 197 2.34 8.41 12.73
N LEU A 198 2.45 7.57 13.77
CA LEU A 198 2.80 7.99 15.13
C LEU A 198 4.29 7.96 15.44
N ALA A 199 5.13 7.61 14.47
CA ALA A 199 6.58 7.71 14.63
C ALA A 199 7.01 9.17 14.82
N PRO A 200 8.15 9.45 15.46
CA PRO A 200 8.67 10.80 15.57
C PRO A 200 8.77 11.47 14.18
N PRO A 201 8.46 12.77 14.03
CA PRO A 201 8.45 13.47 12.75
C PRO A 201 9.73 13.31 11.93
N ALA A 202 10.90 13.33 12.57
CA ALA A 202 12.18 13.09 11.92
C ALA A 202 12.31 11.67 11.32
N HIS A 203 11.66 10.68 11.94
CA HIS A 203 11.63 9.32 11.42
C HIS A 203 10.71 9.22 10.20
N ILE A 204 9.55 9.87 10.25
CA ILE A 204 8.62 9.97 9.11
C ILE A 204 9.35 10.58 7.91
N VAL A 205 10.05 11.69 8.11
CA VAL A 205 10.85 12.36 7.08
C VAL A 205 11.96 11.47 6.53
N ARG A 206 12.65 10.72 7.40
CA ARG A 206 13.69 9.76 6.97
C ARG A 206 13.09 8.66 6.09
N SER A 207 11.93 8.12 6.45
CA SER A 207 11.21 7.14 5.65
C SER A 207 10.79 7.73 4.29
N MET A 208 10.32 8.97 4.27
CA MET A 208 9.99 9.67 3.03
C MET A 208 11.24 9.88 2.14
N HIS A 209 12.37 10.28 2.70
CA HIS A 209 13.62 10.40 1.93
C HIS A 209 14.06 9.04 1.38
N PHE A 210 13.98 7.98 2.16
CA PHE A 210 14.29 6.64 1.69
C PHE A 210 13.42 6.23 0.50
N GLU A 211 12.09 6.39 0.62
CA GLU A 211 11.16 6.00 -0.44
C GLU A 211 11.24 6.92 -1.65
N PHE A 212 11.37 8.23 -1.43
CA PHE A 212 11.23 9.22 -2.49
C PHE A 212 12.55 9.53 -3.23
N ASP A 213 13.68 9.41 -2.56
CA ASP A 213 14.95 9.94 -3.09
C ASP A 213 16.04 8.87 -3.26
N SER A 214 15.85 7.64 -2.72
CA SER A 214 16.88 6.60 -2.77
C SER A 214 17.27 6.21 -4.20
N PRO A 215 18.54 6.38 -4.60
CA PRO A 215 19.03 5.98 -5.92
C PRO A 215 19.14 4.45 -6.07
N THR A 216 19.29 3.72 -4.97
CA THR A 216 19.47 2.27 -4.94
C THR A 216 18.30 1.52 -5.58
N LEU A 217 17.09 2.08 -5.47
CA LEU A 217 15.90 1.53 -6.10
C LEU A 217 15.80 1.83 -7.60
N ARG A 218 16.59 2.78 -8.11
CA ARG A 218 16.75 2.98 -9.57
C ARG A 218 17.69 1.92 -10.18
N ALA A 219 18.76 1.55 -9.48
CA ALA A 219 19.74 0.58 -9.98
C ALA A 219 19.19 -0.86 -10.04
N VAL A 220 18.33 -1.26 -9.09
CA VAL A 220 17.70 -2.60 -9.11
C VAL A 220 16.76 -2.76 -10.29
N ARG A 221 16.12 -1.70 -10.75
CA ARG A 221 15.23 -1.75 -11.91
C ARG A 221 15.96 -2.02 -13.22
N THR A 222 17.12 -1.39 -13.43
CA THR A 222 17.96 -1.61 -14.62
C THR A 222 18.54 -3.02 -14.67
N TYR A 223 18.77 -3.65 -13.52
CA TYR A 223 19.31 -5.01 -13.43
C TYR A 223 18.25 -6.11 -13.69
N VAL A 224 16.98 -5.82 -13.45
CA VAL A 224 15.87 -6.80 -13.61
C VAL A 224 15.22 -6.69 -15.00
N GLU A 225 15.39 -5.57 -15.68
CA GLU A 225 14.85 -5.31 -17.03
C GLU A 225 15.87 -5.53 -18.17
N GLY A 226 17.15 -5.84 -17.86
CA GLY A 226 18.22 -6.28 -18.76
C GLY A 226 18.42 -7.77 -18.72
#